data_2d32d78aaacdbe096b5ff13747253070
#
_entry.id   2d32d78aaacdbe096b5ff13747253070
#
_cell.length_a   1.000
_cell.length_b   1.000
_cell.length_c   1.000
_cell.angle_alpha   90.00
_cell.angle_beta   90.00
_cell.angle_gamma   90.00
#
_symmetry.space_group_name_H-M   'P 1'
#
loop_
_entity.id
_entity.type
_entity.pdbx_description
1 polymer ?
#
loop_
_entity_poly.entity_id
_entity_poly.type
_entity_poly.pdbx_seq_one_letter_code
_entity_poly.pdbx_strand_id
1 'polypeptide(L)'
;TRRLVDVAQDLIITEHDCGTEKGVCIRPLTSEQKVMIPLADRIAGRTALDDIASPETGEILVRKGELITYETAAAIERSGIEEVWVRSPLACALKKGLCQKCYGMDLSSRHLIPIGEAVGVVAAQSIGEPGTQLTMRTFHTGGVHQAEDITQGLPRIEQLFEVRRPRKVAFLAGLDGVIEEIRSSDG
;
A
#
# COMPACT_ATOMS: atom_id res chain seq x y z
N THR A 1 -1.72 -18.11 -7.26
CA THR A 1 -2.20 -17.99 -5.86
C THR A 1 -1.40 -18.89 -4.93
N ARG A 2 -1.25 -20.19 -5.18
CA ARG A 2 -0.58 -21.14 -4.27
C ARG A 2 0.84 -20.70 -3.90
N ARG A 3 1.67 -20.33 -4.86
CA ARG A 3 3.04 -19.84 -4.60
C ARG A 3 3.08 -18.55 -3.79
N LEU A 4 2.10 -17.65 -3.98
CA LEU A 4 1.98 -16.43 -3.18
C LEU A 4 1.63 -16.77 -1.73
N VAL A 5 0.73 -17.71 -1.51
CA VAL A 5 0.38 -18.19 -0.17
C VAL A 5 1.58 -18.84 0.51
N ASP A 6 2.32 -19.72 -0.18
CA ASP A 6 3.50 -20.40 0.37
C ASP A 6 4.56 -19.41 0.86
N VAL A 7 4.73 -18.26 0.18
CA VAL A 7 5.70 -17.22 0.59
C VAL A 7 5.14 -16.32 1.69
N ALA A 8 3.85 -16.01 1.66
CA ALA A 8 3.24 -15.00 2.53
C ALA A 8 2.60 -15.58 3.81
N GLN A 9 2.49 -16.90 3.95
CA GLN A 9 1.78 -17.55 5.07
C GLN A 9 2.35 -17.19 6.45
N ASP A 10 3.66 -16.90 6.54
CA ASP A 10 4.32 -16.55 7.79
C ASP A 10 4.09 -15.08 8.20
N LEU A 11 3.42 -14.29 7.35
CA LEU A 11 3.11 -12.91 7.66
C LEU A 11 1.82 -12.83 8.49
N ILE A 12 2.00 -12.83 9.80
CA ILE A 12 0.93 -12.87 10.81
C ILE A 12 1.02 -11.61 11.68
N ILE A 13 -0.11 -11.18 12.22
CA ILE A 13 -0.13 -10.10 13.23
C ILE A 13 0.37 -10.67 14.56
N THR A 14 1.54 -10.21 15.03
CA THR A 14 2.23 -10.75 16.21
C THR A 14 2.21 -9.83 17.42
N GLU A 15 2.11 -8.51 17.21
CA GLU A 15 2.20 -7.51 18.27
C GLU A 15 1.16 -6.40 18.10
N HIS A 16 0.87 -5.68 19.19
CA HIS A 16 -0.03 -4.54 19.18
C HIS A 16 0.60 -3.33 18.47
N ASP A 17 1.81 -2.99 18.84
CA ASP A 17 2.52 -1.81 18.32
C ASP A 17 4.02 -2.05 18.27
N CYS A 18 4.65 -1.83 17.15
CA CYS A 18 6.10 -1.93 16.97
C CYS A 18 6.85 -0.66 17.34
N GLY A 19 6.16 0.42 17.74
CA GLY A 19 6.75 1.68 18.13
C GLY A 19 7.46 2.47 17.01
N THR A 20 7.27 2.12 15.72
CA THR A 20 7.92 2.84 14.64
C THR A 20 7.44 4.29 14.53
N GLU A 21 8.36 5.19 14.28
CA GLU A 21 8.11 6.60 13.93
C GLU A 21 8.08 6.82 12.41
N LYS A 22 8.29 5.75 11.64
CA LYS A 22 8.24 5.82 10.18
C LYS A 22 6.82 5.53 9.68
N GLY A 23 6.40 6.28 8.68
CA GLY A 23 5.10 6.12 8.04
C GLY A 23 5.15 6.43 6.56
N VAL A 24 3.98 6.49 5.97
CA VAL A 24 3.78 6.85 4.56
C VAL A 24 2.87 8.07 4.49
N CYS A 25 3.29 9.06 3.72
CA CYS A 25 2.46 10.21 3.40
C CYS A 25 1.42 9.80 2.34
N ILE A 26 0.16 10.03 2.62
CA ILE A 26 -0.95 9.77 1.71
C ILE A 26 -1.58 11.08 1.27
N ARG A 27 -1.75 11.22 -0.05
CA ARG A 27 -2.41 12.33 -0.73
C ARG A 27 -3.56 11.79 -1.60
N PRO A 28 -4.53 12.62 -2.02
CA PRO A 28 -5.50 12.19 -3.01
C PRO A 28 -4.79 11.73 -4.30
N LEU A 29 -5.34 10.74 -4.98
CA LEU A 29 -4.83 10.33 -6.28
C LEU A 29 -5.48 11.21 -7.36
N THR A 30 -4.67 12.01 -8.03
CA THR A 30 -5.11 12.90 -9.10
C THR A 30 -4.51 12.45 -10.45
N SER A 31 -5.30 12.54 -11.50
CA SER A 31 -4.85 12.36 -12.88
C SER A 31 -5.43 13.50 -13.74
N GLU A 32 -4.59 14.18 -14.51
CA GLU A 32 -5.00 15.28 -15.40
C GLU A 32 -5.91 16.33 -14.74
N GLN A 33 -5.57 16.74 -13.49
CA GLN A 33 -6.35 17.68 -12.65
C GLN A 33 -7.69 17.13 -12.12
N LYS A 34 -8.02 15.87 -12.35
CA LYS A 34 -9.21 15.25 -11.79
C LYS A 34 -8.83 14.32 -10.61
N VAL A 35 -9.54 14.47 -9.49
CA VAL A 35 -9.39 13.55 -8.36
C VAL A 35 -9.98 12.19 -8.77
N MET A 36 -9.12 11.17 -8.85
CA MET A 36 -9.51 9.79 -9.15
C MET A 36 -9.94 9.05 -7.89
N ILE A 37 -9.17 9.23 -6.80
CA ILE A 37 -9.48 8.64 -5.50
C ILE A 37 -9.30 9.73 -4.44
N PRO A 38 -10.37 10.06 -3.69
CA PRO A 38 -10.31 11.07 -2.63
C PRO A 38 -9.41 10.65 -1.48
N LEU A 39 -8.97 11.61 -0.68
CA LEU A 39 -8.08 11.35 0.46
C LEU A 39 -8.75 10.43 1.48
N ALA A 40 -10.04 10.66 1.77
CA ALA A 40 -10.80 9.87 2.74
C ALA A 40 -10.75 8.36 2.44
N ASP A 41 -10.96 7.97 1.18
CA ASP A 41 -10.94 6.56 0.78
C ASP A 41 -9.55 5.91 0.91
N ARG A 42 -8.48 6.72 0.85
CA ARG A 42 -7.11 6.24 0.95
C ARG A 42 -6.61 6.09 2.39
N ILE A 43 -7.12 6.91 3.30
CA ILE A 43 -6.69 6.91 4.72
C ILE A 43 -7.63 6.11 5.62
N ALA A 44 -8.87 5.86 5.22
CA ALA A 44 -9.81 5.06 5.99
C ALA A 44 -9.25 3.67 6.31
N GLY A 45 -9.36 3.26 7.57
CA GLY A 45 -8.85 1.98 8.05
C GLY A 45 -7.34 1.96 8.34
N ARG A 46 -6.63 3.08 8.18
CA ARG A 46 -5.23 3.20 8.57
C ARG A 46 -5.09 3.81 9.95
N THR A 47 -3.94 3.65 10.56
CA THR A 47 -3.61 4.26 11.86
C THR A 47 -2.81 5.53 11.63
N ALA A 48 -3.20 6.61 12.29
CA ALA A 48 -2.50 7.89 12.22
C ALA A 48 -1.08 7.77 12.79
N LEU A 49 -0.10 8.34 12.10
CA LEU A 49 1.29 8.37 12.57
C LEU A 49 1.50 9.48 13.60
N ASP A 50 0.87 10.63 13.38
CA ASP A 50 0.90 11.82 14.22
C ASP A 50 -0.53 12.34 14.46
N ASP A 51 -0.68 13.32 15.36
CA ASP A 51 -1.95 13.96 15.59
C ASP A 51 -2.42 14.70 14.33
N ILE A 52 -3.66 14.47 13.92
CA ILE A 52 -4.28 15.12 12.77
C ILE A 52 -5.23 16.18 13.29
N ALA A 53 -4.88 17.46 13.12
CA ALA A 53 -5.68 18.58 13.56
C ALA A 53 -6.27 19.34 12.36
N SER A 54 -7.49 19.87 12.55
CA SER A 54 -8.12 20.73 11.56
C SER A 54 -7.31 22.03 11.40
N PRO A 55 -6.94 22.44 10.19
CA PRO A 55 -6.20 23.68 9.98
C PRO A 55 -7.00 24.94 10.31
N GLU A 56 -8.33 24.86 10.27
CA GLU A 56 -9.22 26.01 10.55
C GLU A 56 -9.49 26.19 12.05
N THR A 57 -9.75 25.11 12.77
CA THR A 57 -10.17 25.17 14.18
C THR A 57 -9.07 24.80 15.16
N GLY A 58 -8.01 24.13 14.71
CA GLY A 58 -6.96 23.57 15.58
C GLY A 58 -7.44 22.36 16.41
N GLU A 59 -8.66 21.89 16.20
CA GLU A 59 -9.21 20.73 16.89
C GLU A 59 -8.55 19.44 16.38
N ILE A 60 -8.17 18.56 17.31
CA ILE A 60 -7.60 17.26 16.96
C ILE A 60 -8.72 16.33 16.50
N LEU A 61 -8.72 15.99 15.23
CA LEU A 61 -9.68 15.06 14.60
C LEU A 61 -9.34 13.59 14.89
N VAL A 62 -8.04 13.26 14.89
CA VAL A 62 -7.53 11.91 15.18
C VAL A 62 -6.21 12.05 15.91
N ARG A 63 -6.02 11.28 16.98
CA ARG A 63 -4.76 11.27 17.73
C ARG A 63 -3.75 10.32 17.14
N LYS A 64 -2.49 10.55 17.43
CA LYS A 64 -1.37 9.65 17.10
C LYS A 64 -1.67 8.22 17.58
N GLY A 65 -1.55 7.26 16.66
CA GLY A 65 -1.75 5.85 16.95
C GLY A 65 -3.21 5.40 17.04
N GLU A 66 -4.17 6.28 16.75
CA GLU A 66 -5.59 5.93 16.61
C GLU A 66 -5.94 5.47 15.19
N LEU A 67 -6.95 4.63 15.11
CA LEU A 67 -7.51 4.14 13.85
C LEU A 67 -8.36 5.24 13.21
N ILE A 68 -8.08 5.56 11.95
CA ILE A 68 -8.88 6.48 11.14
C ILE A 68 -10.10 5.71 10.63
N THR A 69 -11.27 6.00 11.19
CA THR A 69 -12.54 5.43 10.73
C THR A 69 -13.01 6.09 9.44
N TYR A 70 -14.03 5.55 8.79
CA TYR A 70 -14.63 6.18 7.60
C TYR A 70 -15.22 7.57 7.92
N GLU A 71 -15.78 7.75 9.11
CA GLU A 71 -16.35 9.02 9.57
C GLU A 71 -15.27 10.07 9.80
N THR A 72 -14.20 9.70 10.51
CA THR A 72 -13.06 10.61 10.75
C THR A 72 -12.30 10.92 9.47
N ALA A 73 -12.16 9.95 8.56
CA ALA A 73 -11.54 10.17 7.24
C ALA A 73 -12.33 11.22 6.43
N ALA A 74 -13.65 11.12 6.41
CA ALA A 74 -14.50 12.12 5.75
C ALA A 74 -14.44 13.49 6.43
N ALA A 75 -14.27 13.56 7.76
CA ALA A 75 -14.05 14.81 8.48
C ALA A 75 -12.70 15.44 8.13
N ILE A 76 -11.63 14.66 8.05
CA ILE A 76 -10.30 15.09 7.64
C ILE A 76 -10.33 15.71 6.22
N GLU A 77 -10.98 15.05 5.28
CA GLU A 77 -11.10 15.56 3.91
C GLU A 77 -11.88 16.88 3.85
N ARG A 78 -13.00 16.96 4.59
CA ARG A 78 -13.81 18.19 4.66
C ARG A 78 -13.08 19.37 5.31
N SER A 79 -12.11 19.11 6.17
CA SER A 79 -11.27 20.17 6.79
C SER A 79 -10.20 20.73 5.86
N GLY A 80 -10.13 20.28 4.60
CA GLY A 80 -9.18 20.79 3.61
C GLY A 80 -7.74 20.27 3.77
N ILE A 81 -7.53 19.20 4.54
CA ILE A 81 -6.21 18.57 4.67
C ILE A 81 -5.89 17.83 3.37
N GLU A 82 -4.75 18.17 2.75
CA GLU A 82 -4.32 17.59 1.48
C GLU A 82 -3.44 16.36 1.64
N GLU A 83 -2.78 16.20 2.79
CA GLU A 83 -1.89 15.07 3.05
C GLU A 83 -1.97 14.61 4.50
N VAL A 84 -1.83 13.30 4.69
CA VAL A 84 -1.87 12.65 6.01
C VAL A 84 -0.75 11.63 6.12
N TRP A 85 -0.02 11.66 7.23
CA TRP A 85 0.96 10.64 7.57
C TRP A 85 0.31 9.51 8.33
N VAL A 86 0.44 8.29 7.80
CA VAL A 86 -0.16 7.09 8.38
C VAL A 86 0.86 5.98 8.59
N ARG A 87 0.55 5.09 9.51
CA ARG A 87 1.29 3.83 9.70
C ARG A 87 1.07 2.92 8.49
N SER A 88 2.07 2.12 8.14
CA SER A 88 2.02 1.21 7.01
C SER A 88 2.73 -0.11 7.32
N PRO A 89 2.25 -1.24 6.77
CA PRO A 89 2.97 -2.51 6.82
C PRO A 89 4.41 -2.41 6.29
N LEU A 90 4.64 -1.55 5.28
CA LEU A 90 5.95 -1.34 4.67
C LEU A 90 6.96 -0.63 5.60
N ALA A 91 6.46 0.10 6.60
CA ALA A 91 7.27 0.82 7.58
C ALA A 91 7.30 0.15 8.96
N CYS A 92 6.74 -1.06 9.07
CA CYS A 92 6.73 -1.79 10.32
C CYS A 92 8.15 -2.17 10.76
N ALA A 93 8.47 -1.93 12.03
CA ALA A 93 9.81 -2.18 12.58
C ALA A 93 10.04 -3.66 12.98
N LEU A 94 9.01 -4.50 12.93
CA LEU A 94 9.13 -5.92 13.27
C LEU A 94 9.94 -6.68 12.21
N LYS A 95 10.80 -7.57 12.67
CA LYS A 95 11.60 -8.45 11.78
C LYS A 95 10.78 -9.60 11.19
N LYS A 96 9.75 -10.05 11.90
CA LYS A 96 8.83 -11.13 11.48
C LYS A 96 7.41 -10.71 11.83
N GLY A 97 6.48 -10.96 10.93
CA GLY A 97 5.09 -10.56 11.08
C GLY A 97 4.87 -9.05 10.98
N LEU A 98 3.72 -8.61 11.43
CA LEU A 98 3.30 -7.20 11.46
C LEU A 98 2.66 -6.86 12.80
N CYS A 99 2.66 -5.59 13.20
CA CYS A 99 1.86 -5.13 14.32
C CYS A 99 0.48 -4.64 13.87
N GLN A 100 -0.49 -4.67 14.78
CA GLN A 100 -1.86 -4.24 14.54
C GLN A 100 -1.93 -2.79 14.00
N LYS A 101 -1.19 -1.87 14.63
CA LYS A 101 -1.21 -0.45 14.22
C LYS A 101 -0.63 -0.20 12.83
N CYS A 102 0.40 -0.96 12.43
CA CYS A 102 0.94 -0.82 11.07
C CYS A 102 0.03 -1.42 10.01
N TYR A 103 -0.72 -2.46 10.34
CA TYR A 103 -1.70 -3.06 9.44
C TYR A 103 -2.95 -2.19 9.36
N GLY A 104 -3.56 -1.86 10.51
CA GLY A 104 -4.76 -1.05 10.61
C GLY A 104 -6.02 -1.88 10.80
N MET A 105 -7.07 -1.52 10.08
CA MET A 105 -8.42 -2.07 10.22
C MET A 105 -8.58 -3.41 9.53
N ASP A 106 -9.23 -4.35 10.20
CA ASP A 106 -9.82 -5.52 9.57
C ASP A 106 -11.12 -5.12 8.85
N LEU A 107 -11.20 -5.43 7.57
CA LEU A 107 -12.34 -5.04 6.72
C LEU A 107 -13.63 -5.78 7.07
N SER A 108 -13.54 -6.94 7.72
CA SER A 108 -14.71 -7.75 8.09
C SER A 108 -15.40 -7.20 9.35
N SER A 109 -14.62 -6.91 10.38
CA SER A 109 -15.11 -6.44 11.67
C SER A 109 -15.16 -4.92 11.80
N ARG A 110 -14.45 -4.18 10.93
CA ARG A 110 -14.23 -2.73 10.98
C ARG A 110 -13.54 -2.23 12.26
N HIS A 111 -12.87 -3.12 12.96
CA HIS A 111 -12.05 -2.83 14.13
C HIS A 111 -10.57 -3.02 13.81
N LEU A 112 -9.71 -2.65 14.76
CA LEU A 112 -8.29 -2.94 14.63
C LEU A 112 -8.07 -4.46 14.50
N ILE A 113 -7.24 -4.87 13.54
CA ILE A 113 -6.97 -6.27 13.24
C ILE A 113 -6.56 -7.05 14.51
N PRO A 114 -7.12 -8.25 14.79
CA PRO A 114 -6.72 -9.03 15.95
C PRO A 114 -5.31 -9.63 15.80
N ILE A 115 -4.66 -9.90 16.95
CA ILE A 115 -3.40 -10.64 16.97
C ILE A 115 -3.67 -12.09 16.55
N GLY A 116 -2.73 -12.67 15.79
CA GLY A 116 -2.82 -14.03 15.26
C GLY A 116 -3.43 -14.13 13.87
N GLU A 117 -3.94 -13.02 13.31
CA GLU A 117 -4.52 -13.03 11.96
C GLU A 117 -3.45 -13.21 10.88
N ALA A 118 -3.69 -14.14 9.95
CA ALA A 118 -2.77 -14.49 8.86
C ALA A 118 -2.95 -13.55 7.65
N VAL A 119 -2.58 -12.30 7.82
CA VAL A 119 -2.77 -11.23 6.82
C VAL A 119 -2.05 -11.49 5.50
N GLY A 120 -0.95 -12.23 5.53
CA GLY A 120 -0.23 -12.62 4.33
C GLY A 120 -1.04 -13.56 3.43
N VAL A 121 -1.78 -14.49 4.02
CA VAL A 121 -2.67 -15.40 3.28
C VAL A 121 -3.82 -14.60 2.65
N VAL A 122 -4.43 -13.68 3.41
CA VAL A 122 -5.49 -12.79 2.91
C VAL A 122 -5.01 -11.96 1.72
N ALA A 123 -3.81 -11.38 1.83
CA ALA A 123 -3.20 -10.62 0.74
C ALA A 123 -2.92 -11.48 -0.50
N ALA A 124 -2.37 -12.69 -0.31
CA ALA A 124 -2.08 -13.63 -1.40
C ALA A 124 -3.36 -14.08 -2.12
N GLN A 125 -4.44 -14.32 -1.39
CA GLN A 125 -5.74 -14.67 -1.96
C GLN A 125 -6.35 -13.50 -2.74
N SER A 126 -6.30 -12.29 -2.18
CA SER A 126 -6.81 -11.07 -2.83
C SER A 126 -6.07 -10.73 -4.13
N ILE A 127 -4.77 -11.02 -4.21
CA ILE A 127 -3.97 -10.86 -5.43
C ILE A 127 -4.24 -12.00 -6.42
N GLY A 128 -4.40 -13.20 -5.91
CA GLY A 128 -4.52 -14.41 -6.74
C GLY A 128 -5.91 -14.64 -7.35
N GLU A 129 -6.97 -14.17 -6.69
CA GLU A 129 -8.34 -14.33 -7.17
C GLU A 129 -8.55 -13.64 -8.54
N PRO A 130 -8.33 -12.34 -8.70
CA PRO A 130 -8.51 -11.68 -9.99
C PRO A 130 -7.53 -12.17 -11.06
N GLY A 131 -6.36 -12.68 -10.65
CA GLY A 131 -5.39 -13.26 -11.57
C GLY A 131 -5.93 -14.45 -12.34
N THR A 132 -6.72 -15.32 -11.71
CA THR A 132 -7.35 -16.47 -12.37
C THR A 132 -8.42 -16.01 -13.38
N GLN A 133 -9.22 -15.01 -13.04
CA GLN A 133 -10.25 -14.47 -13.93
C GLN A 133 -9.65 -13.75 -15.14
N LEU A 134 -8.54 -13.02 -14.95
CA LEU A 134 -7.84 -12.31 -16.02
C LEU A 134 -7.16 -13.27 -17.01
N THR A 135 -6.55 -14.35 -16.55
CA THR A 135 -5.95 -15.36 -17.41
C THR A 135 -7.01 -16.00 -18.33
N MET A 136 -8.22 -16.22 -17.82
CA MET A 136 -9.34 -16.72 -18.63
C MET A 136 -9.88 -15.69 -19.64
N ARG A 137 -9.85 -14.39 -19.32
CA ARG A 137 -10.31 -13.32 -20.21
C ARG A 137 -9.34 -12.97 -21.32
N THR A 138 -8.02 -13.05 -21.09
CA THR A 138 -7.01 -12.74 -22.12
C THR A 138 -7.03 -13.70 -23.30
N PHE A 139 -7.57 -14.92 -23.14
CA PHE A 139 -7.77 -15.86 -24.25
C PHE A 139 -8.98 -15.52 -25.15
N HIS A 140 -9.91 -14.66 -24.68
CA HIS A 140 -11.17 -14.40 -25.39
C HIS A 140 -11.33 -12.98 -25.94
N THR A 141 -10.48 -12.04 -25.55
CA THR A 141 -10.57 -10.65 -26.05
C THR A 141 -9.19 -10.19 -26.52
N GLY A 142 -8.93 -10.38 -27.80
CA GLY A 142 -7.87 -9.65 -28.49
C GLY A 142 -8.26 -8.18 -28.63
N GLY A 143 -7.95 -7.36 -27.67
CA GLY A 143 -8.17 -5.93 -27.80
C GLY A 143 -8.20 -5.15 -26.50
N VAL A 144 -7.28 -4.15 -26.43
CA VAL A 144 -7.35 -2.82 -25.78
C VAL A 144 -6.90 -2.68 -24.33
N HIS A 145 -5.80 -2.02 -24.23
CA HIS A 145 -5.16 -1.10 -23.22
C HIS A 145 -5.43 -1.19 -21.69
N GLN A 146 -6.56 -1.61 -21.20
CA GLN A 146 -6.80 -1.74 -19.74
C GLN A 146 -6.41 -3.12 -19.16
N ALA A 147 -6.29 -4.13 -20.00
CA ALA A 147 -5.82 -5.47 -19.59
C ALA A 147 -4.29 -5.54 -19.46
N GLU A 148 -3.55 -4.62 -20.09
CA GLU A 148 -2.09 -4.62 -20.08
C GLU A 148 -1.51 -4.35 -18.69
N ASP A 149 -2.09 -3.45 -17.90
CA ASP A 149 -1.54 -3.09 -16.60
C ASP A 149 -1.61 -4.24 -15.58
N ILE A 150 -2.70 -5.01 -15.60
CA ILE A 150 -2.85 -6.12 -14.65
C ILE A 150 -2.10 -7.37 -15.12
N THR A 151 -2.06 -7.61 -16.44
CA THR A 151 -1.28 -8.71 -17.03
C THR A 151 0.23 -8.47 -16.93
N GLN A 152 0.67 -7.22 -16.86
CA GLN A 152 2.06 -6.87 -16.59
C GLN A 152 2.39 -6.91 -15.09
N GLY A 153 1.45 -6.58 -14.23
CA GLY A 153 1.61 -6.59 -12.77
C GLY A 153 1.86 -7.98 -12.18
N LEU A 154 1.10 -8.99 -12.61
CA LEU A 154 1.24 -10.37 -12.12
C LEU A 154 2.62 -10.99 -12.43
N PRO A 155 3.17 -10.92 -13.64
CA PRO A 155 4.54 -11.37 -13.92
C PRO A 155 5.61 -10.60 -13.11
N ARG A 156 5.37 -9.33 -12.81
CA ARG A 156 6.28 -8.54 -11.96
C ARG A 156 6.24 -8.99 -10.51
N ILE A 157 5.07 -9.27 -9.97
CA ILE A 157 4.91 -9.84 -8.63
C ILE A 157 5.61 -11.19 -8.55
N GLU A 158 5.44 -12.08 -9.53
CA GLU A 158 6.12 -13.37 -9.61
C GLU A 158 7.65 -13.20 -9.62
N GLN A 159 8.18 -12.26 -10.41
CA GLN A 159 9.61 -11.95 -10.44
C GLN A 159 10.14 -11.50 -9.07
N LEU A 160 9.40 -10.66 -8.35
CA LEU A 160 9.79 -10.18 -7.03
C LEU A 160 9.79 -11.29 -5.98
N PHE A 161 8.75 -12.13 -5.96
CA PHE A 161 8.64 -13.23 -5.00
C PHE A 161 9.61 -14.37 -5.26
N GLU A 162 9.90 -14.67 -6.53
CA GLU A 162 10.87 -15.71 -6.90
C GLU A 162 12.29 -15.18 -7.04
N VAL A 163 12.54 -13.89 -6.77
CA VAL A 163 13.84 -13.23 -6.89
C VAL A 163 14.45 -13.43 -8.29
N ARG A 164 13.60 -13.44 -9.32
CA ARG A 164 14.05 -13.59 -10.71
C ARG A 164 14.61 -12.27 -11.24
N ARG A 165 15.68 -12.36 -12.01
CA ARG A 165 16.27 -11.20 -12.68
C ARG A 165 15.25 -10.62 -13.69
N PRO A 166 14.91 -9.31 -13.59
CA PRO A 166 13.98 -8.68 -14.53
C PRO A 166 14.56 -8.62 -15.95
N ARG A 167 13.70 -8.61 -16.96
CA ARG A 167 14.12 -8.53 -18.37
C ARG A 167 14.81 -7.20 -18.69
N LYS A 168 14.35 -6.11 -18.10
CA LYS A 168 14.99 -4.79 -18.18
C LYS A 168 15.57 -4.48 -16.80
N VAL A 169 16.87 -4.41 -16.71
CA VAL A 169 17.63 -4.13 -15.49
C VAL A 169 18.10 -2.68 -15.55
N ALA A 170 17.94 -1.94 -14.45
CA ALA A 170 18.54 -0.62 -14.31
C ALA A 170 20.08 -0.74 -14.31
N PHE A 171 20.75 0.24 -14.89
CA PHE A 171 22.20 0.35 -14.74
C PHE A 171 22.49 0.77 -13.30
N LEU A 172 23.34 -0.02 -12.64
CA LEU A 172 23.75 0.25 -11.27
C LEU A 172 25.18 0.83 -11.31
N ALA A 173 25.42 1.90 -10.55
CA ALA A 173 26.76 2.38 -10.30
C ALA A 173 27.51 1.32 -9.48
N GLY A 174 28.65 0.88 -9.95
CA GLY A 174 29.51 -0.08 -9.25
C GLY A 174 30.36 0.56 -8.13
N LEU A 175 30.33 1.87 -8.02
CA LEU A 175 31.12 2.68 -7.08
C LEU A 175 30.25 3.80 -6.53
N ASP A 176 30.56 4.21 -5.29
CA ASP A 176 29.96 5.42 -4.71
C ASP A 176 30.47 6.65 -5.45
N GLY A 177 29.59 7.61 -5.75
CA GLY A 177 29.93 8.81 -6.50
C GLY A 177 28.81 9.83 -6.52
N VAL A 178 29.11 11.00 -7.05
CA VAL A 178 28.15 12.09 -7.27
C VAL A 178 27.91 12.17 -8.77
N ILE A 179 26.62 12.25 -9.16
CA ILE A 179 26.22 12.42 -10.56
C ILE A 179 26.53 13.87 -10.95
N GLU A 180 27.44 14.09 -11.86
CA GLU A 180 27.79 15.43 -12.36
C GLU A 180 26.85 15.90 -13.47
N GLU A 181 26.43 14.98 -14.36
CA GLU A 181 25.60 15.34 -15.50
C GLU A 181 24.71 14.16 -15.93
N ILE A 182 23.46 14.46 -16.29
CA ILE A 182 22.53 13.55 -16.94
C ILE A 182 22.21 14.10 -18.31
N ARG A 183 22.63 13.42 -19.37
CA ARG A 183 22.28 13.76 -20.75
C ARG A 183 21.17 12.84 -21.23
N SER A 184 20.03 13.40 -21.65
CA SER A 184 19.03 12.66 -22.38
C SER A 184 19.39 12.71 -23.87
N SER A 185 19.66 11.56 -24.45
CA SER A 185 19.77 11.45 -25.91
C SER A 185 18.39 11.10 -26.44
N ASP A 186 17.75 12.04 -27.12
CA ASP A 186 16.61 11.75 -27.98
C ASP A 186 17.08 10.85 -29.12
N GLY A 187 16.73 9.56 -29.05
CA GLY A 187 17.03 8.56 -30.04
C GLY A 187 15.99 7.48 -30.07
#